data_79694fbcabf62609365a9bec85f6c54c
#
_entry.id   79694fbcabf62609365a9bec85f6c54c
#
_cell.length_a   1.000
_cell.length_b   1.000
_cell.length_c   1.000
_cell.angle_alpha   90.00
_cell.angle_beta   90.00
_cell.angle_gamma   90.00
#
_symmetry.space_group_name_H-M   'P 1'
#
loop_
_entity.id
_entity.type
_entity.pdbx_description
1 polymer ?
#
loop_
_entity_poly.entity_id
_entity_poly.type
_entity_poly.pdbx_seq_one_letter_code
_entity_poly.pdbx_strand_id
1 'polypeptide(L)'
;MNLRVFLLALVMAVVSVICPVFAQTEQKQAPASKLIEFHMALLKRGPKWTDPHLSDSNPSPVFQKHVAYVQSLLESGRAVIAGPIQDDPEISGIYIFRAKSAEEAKSWAMADPAVEAGHFIAELHPWWSEDVMKKPSMPLKLTMAYLAFLVRGEKWTPEKTPETEAIQKAHLENINRLAEMKKLVVAGPFGDNGKLRGIFVFRVGSLEEARTLAETDPAVRAGRLALIFHPWMVPEGVLP
;
A
#
# COMPACT_ATOMS: atom_id res chain seq x y z
N MET A 1 -25.53 -95.69 14.49
CA MET A 1 -26.34 -94.50 14.21
C MET A 1 -25.45 -93.31 14.40
N ASN A 2 -24.73 -92.93 13.34
CA ASN A 2 -23.61 -91.93 13.37
C ASN A 2 -24.10 -90.62 12.79
N LEU A 3 -24.17 -89.59 13.61
CA LEU A 3 -24.53 -88.25 13.23
C LEU A 3 -23.26 -87.44 12.85
N ARG A 4 -23.08 -87.15 11.57
CA ARG A 4 -21.97 -86.33 11.05
C ARG A 4 -22.37 -84.85 11.13
N VAL A 5 -21.68 -84.06 11.97
CA VAL A 5 -21.77 -82.66 12.04
C VAL A 5 -20.91 -82.05 10.93
N PHE A 6 -21.50 -81.31 10.00
CA PHE A 6 -20.80 -80.44 9.04
C PHE A 6 -20.45 -79.12 9.67
N LEU A 7 -19.17 -78.82 9.76
CA LEU A 7 -18.67 -77.55 10.17
C LEU A 7 -18.55 -76.63 8.94
N LEU A 8 -19.38 -75.63 8.85
CA LEU A 8 -19.31 -74.57 7.82
C LEU A 8 -18.30 -73.49 8.27
N ALA A 9 -17.14 -73.42 7.61
CA ALA A 9 -16.16 -72.35 7.83
C ALA A 9 -16.60 -71.11 7.06
N LEU A 10 -16.99 -70.05 7.78
CA LEU A 10 -17.30 -68.72 7.23
C LEU A 10 -15.98 -67.95 7.05
N VAL A 11 -15.52 -67.77 5.80
CA VAL A 11 -14.38 -66.93 5.46
C VAL A 11 -14.88 -65.48 5.38
N MET A 12 -14.58 -64.68 6.40
CA MET A 12 -14.75 -63.22 6.34
C MET A 12 -13.57 -62.62 5.53
N ALA A 13 -13.88 -62.14 4.35
CA ALA A 13 -12.96 -61.29 3.60
C ALA A 13 -12.96 -59.87 4.17
N VAL A 14 -11.88 -59.49 4.84
CA VAL A 14 -11.66 -58.11 5.29
C VAL A 14 -11.23 -57.31 4.06
N VAL A 15 -12.16 -56.52 3.52
CA VAL A 15 -11.83 -55.50 2.50
C VAL A 15 -11.23 -54.29 3.22
N SER A 16 -9.91 -54.19 3.21
CA SER A 16 -9.22 -52.97 3.68
C SER A 16 -9.45 -51.87 2.65
N VAL A 17 -10.35 -50.94 2.98
CA VAL A 17 -10.51 -49.67 2.24
C VAL A 17 -9.28 -48.82 2.56
N ILE A 18 -8.31 -48.77 1.65
CA ILE A 18 -7.21 -47.80 1.71
C ILE A 18 -7.78 -46.45 1.30
N CYS A 19 -8.13 -45.62 2.30
CA CYS A 19 -8.42 -44.20 2.10
C CYS A 19 -7.08 -43.52 1.71
N PRO A 20 -6.95 -42.85 0.56
CA PRO A 20 -5.79 -42.02 0.29
C PRO A 20 -5.80 -40.84 1.27
N VAL A 21 -4.84 -40.83 2.18
CA VAL A 21 -4.51 -39.67 2.97
C VAL A 21 -4.00 -38.60 2.00
N PHE A 22 -4.85 -37.69 1.60
CA PHE A 22 -4.41 -36.45 0.96
C PHE A 22 -3.50 -35.76 1.97
N ALA A 23 -2.21 -35.76 1.70
CA ALA A 23 -1.27 -34.88 2.42
C ALA A 23 -1.76 -33.45 2.24
N GLN A 24 -2.36 -32.89 3.27
CA GLN A 24 -2.56 -31.44 3.38
C GLN A 24 -1.15 -30.85 3.42
N THR A 25 -0.73 -30.30 2.29
CA THR A 25 0.40 -29.38 2.25
C THR A 25 0.07 -28.26 3.22
N GLU A 26 0.70 -28.25 4.39
CA GLU A 26 0.71 -27.09 5.28
C GLU A 26 1.19 -25.90 4.42
N GLN A 27 0.25 -25.07 4.00
CA GLN A 27 0.57 -23.77 3.47
C GLN A 27 1.25 -23.04 4.62
N LYS A 28 2.56 -22.91 4.52
CA LYS A 28 3.39 -22.12 5.43
C LYS A 28 2.83 -20.69 5.38
N GLN A 29 2.00 -20.38 6.35
CA GLN A 29 1.43 -19.06 6.49
C GLN A 29 2.60 -18.09 6.64
N ALA A 30 2.75 -17.16 5.68
CA ALA A 30 3.79 -16.15 5.79
C ALA A 30 3.64 -15.44 7.15
N PRO A 31 4.73 -15.17 7.86
CA PRO A 31 4.63 -14.49 9.14
C PRO A 31 3.84 -13.20 8.95
N ALA A 32 2.88 -12.94 9.83
CA ALA A 32 2.10 -11.71 9.80
C ALA A 32 3.07 -10.52 9.77
N SER A 33 3.05 -9.78 8.67
CA SER A 33 3.96 -8.66 8.47
C SER A 33 3.72 -7.61 9.56
N LYS A 34 4.81 -7.17 10.20
CA LYS A 34 4.73 -6.15 11.24
C LYS A 34 4.61 -4.78 10.61
N LEU A 35 3.41 -4.22 10.64
CA LEU A 35 3.19 -2.84 10.25
C LEU A 35 3.73 -1.89 11.31
N ILE A 36 4.38 -0.82 10.87
CA ILE A 36 4.77 0.32 11.70
C ILE A 36 4.03 1.57 11.24
N GLU A 37 3.90 2.53 12.13
CA GLU A 37 3.26 3.81 11.81
C GLU A 37 4.24 4.75 11.13
N PHE A 38 3.78 5.32 10.03
CA PHE A 38 4.32 6.46 9.33
C PHE A 38 3.28 7.58 9.33
N HIS A 39 3.69 8.78 8.93
CA HIS A 39 2.79 9.91 8.74
C HIS A 39 2.89 10.37 7.30
N MET A 40 1.79 10.27 6.56
CA MET A 40 1.72 10.74 5.18
C MET A 40 1.19 12.18 5.18
N ALA A 41 1.92 13.09 4.53
CA ALA A 41 1.44 14.42 4.25
C ALA A 41 1.13 14.58 2.76
N LEU A 42 -0.13 14.90 2.45
CA LEU A 42 -0.55 15.30 1.11
C LEU A 42 -0.32 16.81 0.98
N LEU A 43 0.51 17.20 0.04
CA LEU A 43 0.75 18.61 -0.29
C LEU A 43 -0.32 19.06 -1.27
N LYS A 44 -1.38 19.65 -0.76
CA LYS A 44 -2.46 20.26 -1.55
C LYS A 44 -2.09 21.65 -2.01
N ARG A 45 -2.64 22.08 -3.14
CA ARG A 45 -2.48 23.45 -3.64
C ARG A 45 -3.04 24.45 -2.64
N GLY A 46 -2.22 25.39 -2.21
CA GLY A 46 -2.59 26.46 -1.29
C GLY A 46 -3.13 27.70 -2.02
N PRO A 47 -3.58 28.74 -1.27
CA PRO A 47 -4.17 29.95 -1.84
C PRO A 47 -3.19 30.78 -2.66
N LYS A 48 -1.88 30.59 -2.47
CA LYS A 48 -0.82 31.25 -3.24
C LYS A 48 -0.14 30.30 -4.24
N TRP A 49 -0.82 29.20 -4.56
CA TRP A 49 -0.31 28.27 -5.56
C TRP A 49 0.00 29.01 -6.86
N THR A 50 1.22 28.83 -7.33
CA THR A 50 1.63 29.14 -8.69
C THR A 50 2.24 27.87 -9.24
N ASP A 51 1.82 27.44 -10.42
CA ASP A 51 2.34 26.22 -11.02
C ASP A 51 3.87 26.37 -11.17
N PRO A 52 4.66 25.65 -10.36
CA PRO A 52 6.09 25.64 -10.56
C PRO A 52 6.32 24.67 -11.71
N HIS A 53 6.28 25.13 -12.95
CA HIS A 53 6.68 24.28 -14.05
C HIS A 53 8.02 23.63 -13.69
N LEU A 54 8.00 22.33 -13.34
CA LEU A 54 9.19 21.56 -12.99
C LEU A 54 10.22 21.56 -14.13
N SER A 55 9.80 22.04 -15.30
CA SER A 55 10.61 22.25 -16.48
C SER A 55 11.22 23.66 -16.58
N ASP A 56 10.86 24.60 -15.71
CA ASP A 56 11.43 25.93 -15.76
C ASP A 56 12.91 25.88 -15.37
N SER A 57 13.74 26.33 -16.28
CA SER A 57 15.18 26.49 -16.08
C SER A 57 15.53 27.45 -14.93
N ASN A 58 14.54 28.13 -14.35
CA ASN A 58 14.70 29.08 -13.24
C ASN A 58 13.48 29.07 -12.30
N PRO A 59 13.32 28.04 -11.43
CA PRO A 59 12.23 27.96 -10.48
C PRO A 59 12.27 29.14 -9.49
N SER A 60 11.10 29.52 -8.96
CA SER A 60 11.01 30.60 -7.99
C SER A 60 11.90 30.36 -6.76
N PRO A 61 12.42 31.40 -6.06
CA PRO A 61 13.26 31.23 -4.88
C PRO A 61 12.60 30.37 -3.78
N VAL A 62 11.27 30.45 -3.62
CA VAL A 62 10.52 29.62 -2.65
C VAL A 62 10.60 28.16 -3.08
N PHE A 63 10.43 27.88 -4.36
CA PHE A 63 10.46 26.54 -4.87
C PHE A 63 11.86 25.91 -4.81
N GLN A 64 12.91 26.69 -5.05
CA GLN A 64 14.30 26.24 -4.84
C GLN A 64 14.54 25.83 -3.37
N LYS A 65 14.03 26.63 -2.42
CA LYS A 65 14.12 26.31 -0.98
C LYS A 65 13.31 25.07 -0.62
N HIS A 66 12.11 24.92 -1.20
CA HIS A 66 11.28 23.71 -1.05
C HIS A 66 12.07 22.47 -1.50
N VAL A 67 12.63 22.45 -2.70
CA VAL A 67 13.40 21.33 -3.21
C VAL A 67 14.60 21.00 -2.30
N ALA A 68 15.35 22.03 -1.84
CA ALA A 68 16.44 21.84 -0.90
C ALA A 68 15.96 21.26 0.44
N TYR A 69 14.80 21.69 0.93
CA TYR A 69 14.18 21.17 2.14
C TYR A 69 13.78 19.70 1.98
N VAL A 70 13.11 19.34 0.88
CA VAL A 70 12.77 17.95 0.53
C VAL A 70 14.03 17.07 0.54
N GLN A 71 15.11 17.53 -0.09
CA GLN A 71 16.38 16.81 -0.10
C GLN A 71 16.90 16.59 1.32
N SER A 72 16.88 17.61 2.18
CA SER A 72 17.32 17.50 3.58
C SER A 72 16.51 16.51 4.41
N LEU A 73 15.20 16.44 4.17
CA LEU A 73 14.30 15.46 4.82
C LEU A 73 14.64 14.03 4.43
N LEU A 74 14.93 13.79 3.14
CA LEU A 74 15.31 12.48 2.62
C LEU A 74 16.71 12.08 3.10
N GLU A 75 17.68 12.98 3.07
CA GLU A 75 19.06 12.75 3.53
C GLU A 75 19.13 12.41 5.02
N SER A 76 18.35 13.12 5.83
CA SER A 76 18.26 12.89 7.27
C SER A 76 17.44 11.64 7.64
N GLY A 77 16.68 11.06 6.70
CA GLY A 77 15.76 9.94 6.94
C GLY A 77 14.47 10.33 7.68
N ARG A 78 14.19 11.62 7.85
CA ARG A 78 12.91 12.13 8.36
C ARG A 78 11.76 11.80 7.41
N ALA A 79 11.97 12.03 6.11
CA ALA A 79 11.10 11.48 5.07
C ALA A 79 11.73 10.20 4.50
N VAL A 80 10.92 9.16 4.35
CA VAL A 80 11.33 7.90 3.70
C VAL A 80 11.02 7.93 2.21
N ILE A 81 9.96 8.64 1.82
CA ILE A 81 9.63 8.98 0.43
C ILE A 81 9.13 10.43 0.41
N ALA A 82 9.51 11.14 -0.65
CA ALA A 82 8.98 12.46 -0.98
C ALA A 82 9.03 12.65 -2.48
N GLY A 83 7.95 13.19 -3.07
CA GLY A 83 7.95 13.48 -4.49
C GLY A 83 6.62 13.96 -5.04
N PRO A 84 6.63 14.52 -6.26
CA PRO A 84 5.46 15.13 -6.88
C PRO A 84 4.52 14.09 -7.49
N ILE A 85 3.23 14.39 -7.40
CA ILE A 85 2.14 13.77 -8.17
C ILE A 85 2.03 14.51 -9.51
N GLN A 86 1.82 13.78 -10.61
CA GLN A 86 1.94 14.35 -11.95
C GLN A 86 0.62 14.81 -12.58
N ASP A 87 -0.51 14.28 -12.13
CA ASP A 87 -1.80 14.40 -12.83
C ASP A 87 -2.97 14.87 -11.96
N ASP A 88 -2.71 15.21 -10.69
CA ASP A 88 -3.78 15.64 -9.79
C ASP A 88 -3.89 17.17 -9.75
N PRO A 89 -5.11 17.74 -9.91
CA PRO A 89 -5.30 19.19 -9.85
C PRO A 89 -5.23 19.77 -8.43
N GLU A 90 -5.37 18.94 -7.39
CA GLU A 90 -5.39 19.38 -5.99
C GLU A 90 -4.13 18.97 -5.23
N ILE A 91 -3.63 17.74 -5.46
CA ILE A 91 -2.47 17.17 -4.76
C ILE A 91 -1.23 17.33 -5.64
N SER A 92 -0.28 18.13 -5.18
CA SER A 92 0.97 18.38 -5.91
C SER A 92 2.10 17.45 -5.54
N GLY A 93 2.05 16.84 -4.34
CA GLY A 93 3.08 15.91 -3.90
C GLY A 93 2.73 15.23 -2.59
N ILE A 94 3.59 14.29 -2.20
CA ILE A 94 3.41 13.49 -0.99
C ILE A 94 4.73 13.41 -0.23
N TYR A 95 4.66 13.54 1.09
CA TYR A 95 5.69 13.12 2.03
C TYR A 95 5.24 11.89 2.79
N ILE A 96 6.13 10.94 3.00
CA ILE A 96 5.97 9.87 3.98
C ILE A 96 7.05 10.04 5.03
N PHE A 97 6.65 10.45 6.23
CA PHE A 97 7.54 10.72 7.35
C PHE A 97 7.69 9.53 8.27
N ARG A 98 8.92 9.29 8.72
CA ARG A 98 9.25 8.40 9.84
C ARG A 98 9.33 9.24 11.11
N ALA A 99 8.21 9.79 11.54
CA ALA A 99 8.11 10.59 12.74
C ALA A 99 7.67 9.75 13.95
N LYS A 100 8.02 10.19 15.15
CA LYS A 100 7.64 9.53 16.40
C LYS A 100 6.21 9.88 16.84
N SER A 101 5.65 10.96 16.30
CA SER A 101 4.28 11.40 16.57
C SER A 101 3.74 12.25 15.42
N ALA A 102 2.41 12.43 15.40
CA ALA A 102 1.73 13.30 14.45
C ALA A 102 2.19 14.76 14.57
N GLU A 103 2.48 15.25 15.80
CA GLU A 103 2.98 16.59 16.06
C GLU A 103 4.37 16.80 15.47
N GLU A 104 5.25 15.81 15.59
CA GLU A 104 6.58 15.86 14.98
C GLU A 104 6.47 15.88 13.46
N ALA A 105 5.66 14.99 12.86
CA ALA A 105 5.41 14.99 11.42
C ALA A 105 4.85 16.31 10.93
N LYS A 106 3.88 16.89 11.68
CA LYS A 106 3.29 18.17 11.39
C LYS A 106 4.33 19.29 11.43
N SER A 107 5.21 19.28 12.43
CA SER A 107 6.28 20.29 12.53
C SER A 107 7.20 20.27 11.30
N TRP A 108 7.54 19.07 10.79
CA TRP A 108 8.34 18.94 9.58
C TRP A 108 7.59 19.38 8.32
N ALA A 109 6.31 19.01 8.19
CA ALA A 109 5.52 19.43 7.04
C ALA A 109 5.32 20.96 7.01
N MET A 110 5.09 21.57 8.16
CA MET A 110 4.88 23.03 8.27
C MET A 110 6.17 23.85 8.11
N ALA A 111 7.34 23.27 8.32
CA ALA A 111 8.64 23.91 8.10
C ALA A 111 9.08 23.94 6.63
N ASP A 112 8.30 23.36 5.72
CA ASP A 112 8.53 23.44 4.28
C ASP A 112 8.32 24.90 3.82
N PRO A 113 9.32 25.54 3.16
CA PRO A 113 9.20 26.91 2.70
C PRO A 113 8.02 27.18 1.77
N ALA A 114 7.57 26.19 0.99
CA ALA A 114 6.41 26.35 0.12
C ALA A 114 5.09 26.24 0.90
N VAL A 115 5.05 25.47 2.00
CA VAL A 115 3.92 25.43 2.94
C VAL A 115 3.87 26.73 3.74
N GLU A 116 5.00 27.16 4.30
CA GLU A 116 5.11 28.44 5.05
C GLU A 116 4.68 29.65 4.20
N ALA A 117 5.06 29.66 2.94
CA ALA A 117 4.68 30.73 1.99
C ALA A 117 3.23 30.65 1.52
N GLY A 118 2.50 29.56 1.79
CA GLY A 118 1.10 29.35 1.41
C GLY A 118 0.90 28.86 -0.03
N HIS A 119 1.95 28.37 -0.70
CA HIS A 119 1.82 27.70 -1.98
C HIS A 119 1.25 26.28 -1.81
N PHE A 120 1.58 25.60 -0.69
CA PHE A 120 0.99 24.32 -0.32
C PHE A 120 0.24 24.39 1.00
N ILE A 121 -0.68 23.46 1.17
CA ILE A 121 -1.30 23.08 2.44
C ILE A 121 -0.95 21.62 2.69
N ALA A 122 -0.33 21.31 3.82
CA ALA A 122 0.00 19.96 4.21
C ALA A 122 -1.16 19.33 4.99
N GLU A 123 -1.80 18.30 4.44
CA GLU A 123 -2.80 17.49 5.12
C GLU A 123 -2.16 16.17 5.56
N LEU A 124 -2.16 15.92 6.88
CA LEU A 124 -1.47 14.78 7.46
C LEU A 124 -2.44 13.65 7.80
N HIS A 125 -2.01 12.42 7.52
CA HIS A 125 -2.72 11.19 7.81
C HIS A 125 -1.78 10.19 8.48
N PRO A 126 -2.18 9.54 9.60
CA PRO A 126 -1.49 8.37 10.11
C PRO A 126 -1.62 7.23 9.11
N TRP A 127 -0.51 6.62 8.74
CA TRP A 127 -0.45 5.57 7.74
C TRP A 127 0.43 4.42 8.22
N TRP A 128 -0.01 3.21 8.03
CA TRP A 128 0.65 2.00 8.49
C TRP A 128 1.18 1.19 7.31
N SER A 129 2.44 0.76 7.38
CA SER A 129 3.05 -0.08 6.34
C SER A 129 4.15 -0.94 6.94
N GLU A 130 4.59 -1.94 6.17
CA GLU A 130 5.85 -2.61 6.46
C GLU A 130 7.01 -1.63 6.32
N ASP A 131 8.07 -1.82 7.12
CA ASP A 131 9.29 -1.01 7.05
C ASP A 131 10.22 -1.52 5.95
N VAL A 132 9.79 -1.37 4.69
CA VAL A 132 10.52 -1.86 3.50
C VAL A 132 11.19 -0.75 2.70
N MET A 133 10.85 0.51 3.01
CA MET A 133 11.39 1.67 2.30
C MET A 133 12.84 1.91 2.68
N LYS A 134 13.68 2.15 1.68
CA LYS A 134 15.12 2.32 1.81
C LYS A 134 15.52 3.78 1.76
N LYS A 135 16.74 4.09 2.21
CA LYS A 135 17.31 5.42 2.01
C LYS A 135 17.61 5.64 0.52
N PRO A 136 17.28 6.81 -0.05
CA PRO A 136 17.58 7.10 -1.46
C PRO A 136 19.08 7.18 -1.72
N SER A 137 19.46 6.90 -2.96
CA SER A 137 20.83 7.15 -3.46
C SER A 137 21.04 8.65 -3.70
N MET A 138 22.26 9.12 -3.48
CA MET A 138 22.64 10.50 -3.76
C MET A 138 23.65 10.55 -4.94
N PRO A 139 23.60 11.55 -5.82
CA PRO A 139 22.61 12.63 -5.90
C PRO A 139 21.20 12.12 -6.19
N LEU A 140 20.19 12.85 -5.68
CA LEU A 140 18.78 12.48 -5.86
C LEU A 140 18.42 12.39 -7.35
N LYS A 141 17.91 11.23 -7.73
CA LYS A 141 17.25 10.99 -9.01
C LYS A 141 15.83 10.53 -8.74
N LEU A 142 14.90 10.88 -9.60
CA LEU A 142 13.52 10.47 -9.50
C LEU A 142 13.20 9.39 -10.53
N THR A 143 12.35 8.45 -10.14
CA THR A 143 11.80 7.41 -11.01
C THR A 143 10.28 7.38 -10.87
N MET A 144 9.61 6.84 -11.86
CA MET A 144 8.15 6.72 -11.85
C MET A 144 7.70 5.51 -11.07
N ALA A 145 6.75 5.72 -10.17
CA ALA A 145 5.90 4.70 -9.57
C ALA A 145 4.43 5.05 -9.82
N TYR A 146 3.54 4.11 -9.60
CA TYR A 146 2.10 4.35 -9.75
C TYR A 146 1.43 4.13 -8.40
N LEU A 147 0.86 5.20 -7.88
CA LEU A 147 0.11 5.23 -6.63
C LEU A 147 -1.36 5.00 -6.91
N ALA A 148 -2.01 4.18 -6.10
CA ALA A 148 -3.46 4.14 -6.03
C ALA A 148 -3.89 4.45 -4.59
N PHE A 149 -4.69 5.51 -4.40
CA PHE A 149 -5.44 5.69 -3.17
C PHE A 149 -6.62 4.73 -3.17
N LEU A 150 -6.76 3.97 -2.09
CA LEU A 150 -7.95 3.18 -1.81
C LEU A 150 -8.89 4.09 -1.01
N VAL A 151 -10.07 4.34 -1.55
CA VAL A 151 -11.10 5.15 -0.92
C VAL A 151 -12.34 4.31 -0.62
N ARG A 152 -13.23 4.82 0.23
CA ARG A 152 -14.53 4.16 0.46
C ARG A 152 -15.30 4.07 -0.85
N GLY A 153 -15.64 2.84 -1.24
CA GLY A 153 -16.49 2.57 -2.39
C GLY A 153 -17.98 2.75 -2.07
N GLU A 154 -18.82 2.62 -3.09
CA GLU A 154 -20.28 2.81 -2.95
C GLU A 154 -20.94 1.82 -1.98
N LYS A 155 -20.37 0.61 -1.85
CA LYS A 155 -20.85 -0.44 -0.94
C LYS A 155 -20.03 -0.51 0.36
N TRP A 156 -19.31 0.55 0.69
CA TRP A 156 -18.61 0.61 1.96
C TRP A 156 -19.59 0.64 3.14
N THR A 157 -19.31 -0.23 4.12
CA THR A 157 -20.01 -0.22 5.42
C THR A 157 -18.98 -0.45 6.54
N PRO A 158 -19.18 0.12 7.74
CA PRO A 158 -18.28 -0.11 8.88
C PRO A 158 -18.54 -1.45 9.57
N GLU A 159 -19.68 -2.10 9.31
CA GLU A 159 -20.10 -3.32 9.99
C GLU A 159 -19.20 -4.50 9.65
N LYS A 160 -18.86 -5.26 10.68
CA LYS A 160 -18.16 -6.53 10.56
C LYS A 160 -19.21 -7.64 10.45
N THR A 161 -19.35 -8.21 9.28
CA THR A 161 -20.17 -9.39 8.99
C THR A 161 -19.28 -10.50 8.45
N PRO A 162 -19.70 -11.77 8.48
CA PRO A 162 -18.93 -12.87 7.87
C PRO A 162 -18.55 -12.59 6.41
N GLU A 163 -19.44 -11.92 5.65
CA GLU A 163 -19.16 -11.52 4.27
C GLU A 163 -18.04 -10.47 4.20
N THR A 164 -18.13 -9.39 4.99
CA THR A 164 -17.11 -8.34 4.97
C THR A 164 -15.76 -8.83 5.47
N GLU A 165 -15.73 -9.77 6.43
CA GLU A 165 -14.51 -10.42 6.91
C GLU A 165 -13.90 -11.33 5.84
N ALA A 166 -14.72 -12.08 5.09
CA ALA A 166 -14.25 -12.89 3.97
C ALA A 166 -13.64 -12.02 2.85
N ILE A 167 -14.28 -10.89 2.51
CA ILE A 167 -13.75 -9.93 1.54
C ILE A 167 -12.42 -9.35 2.04
N GLN A 168 -12.32 -8.97 3.32
CA GLN A 168 -11.09 -8.44 3.90
C GLN A 168 -9.96 -9.47 3.85
N LYS A 169 -10.24 -10.73 4.17
CA LYS A 169 -9.26 -11.81 4.07
C LYS A 169 -8.75 -11.96 2.63
N ALA A 170 -9.65 -12.02 1.67
CA ALA A 170 -9.30 -12.15 0.26
C ALA A 170 -8.53 -10.91 -0.28
N HIS A 171 -8.83 -9.71 0.22
CA HIS A 171 -8.07 -8.49 -0.04
C HIS A 171 -6.60 -8.62 0.42
N LEU A 172 -6.37 -9.09 1.65
CA LEU A 172 -5.01 -9.29 2.17
C LEU A 172 -4.26 -10.38 1.39
N GLU A 173 -4.93 -11.46 1.02
CA GLU A 173 -4.36 -12.53 0.17
C GLU A 173 -3.95 -11.99 -1.21
N ASN A 174 -4.76 -11.09 -1.80
CA ASN A 174 -4.42 -10.44 -3.06
C ASN A 174 -3.23 -9.50 -2.94
N ILE A 175 -3.12 -8.72 -1.85
CA ILE A 175 -1.93 -7.90 -1.54
C ILE A 175 -0.68 -8.77 -1.52
N ASN A 176 -0.70 -9.88 -0.78
CA ASN A 176 0.43 -10.80 -0.69
C ASN A 176 0.81 -11.36 -2.06
N ARG A 177 -0.17 -11.82 -2.85
CA ARG A 177 0.05 -12.32 -4.21
C ARG A 177 0.73 -11.28 -5.11
N LEU A 178 0.28 -10.04 -5.09
CA LEU A 178 0.84 -8.95 -5.89
C LEU A 178 2.24 -8.55 -5.41
N ALA A 179 2.51 -8.65 -4.11
CA ALA A 179 3.83 -8.44 -3.52
C ALA A 179 4.82 -9.54 -3.92
N GLU A 180 4.41 -10.82 -3.89
CA GLU A 180 5.21 -11.96 -4.37
C GLU A 180 5.57 -11.81 -5.86
N MET A 181 4.67 -11.25 -6.67
CA MET A 181 4.93 -10.90 -8.06
C MET A 181 5.89 -9.71 -8.22
N LYS A 182 6.28 -9.05 -7.12
CA LYS A 182 7.11 -7.82 -7.10
C LYS A 182 6.51 -6.66 -7.90
N LYS A 183 5.19 -6.65 -8.06
CA LYS A 183 4.44 -5.59 -8.74
C LYS A 183 3.90 -4.55 -7.79
N LEU A 184 3.28 -5.00 -6.69
CA LEU A 184 2.91 -4.16 -5.55
C LEU A 184 4.11 -4.12 -4.60
N VAL A 185 4.71 -2.94 -4.42
CA VAL A 185 5.97 -2.80 -3.66
C VAL A 185 5.78 -2.15 -2.30
N VAL A 186 4.71 -1.38 -2.12
CA VAL A 186 4.31 -0.80 -0.82
C VAL A 186 2.79 -0.80 -0.75
N ALA A 187 2.24 -1.16 0.39
CA ALA A 187 0.82 -1.09 0.67
C ALA A 187 0.58 -0.82 2.16
N GLY A 188 -0.57 -0.23 2.46
CA GLY A 188 -0.97 -0.07 3.86
C GLY A 188 -2.19 0.80 4.07
N PRO A 189 -2.85 0.64 5.24
CA PRO A 189 -4.05 1.38 5.58
C PRO A 189 -3.75 2.75 6.19
N PHE A 190 -4.68 3.70 6.03
CA PHE A 190 -4.76 4.90 6.85
C PHE A 190 -5.45 4.60 8.19
N GLY A 191 -5.02 5.29 9.25
CA GLY A 191 -5.52 5.08 10.62
C GLY A 191 -6.61 6.04 11.07
N ASP A 192 -6.93 7.07 10.30
CA ASP A 192 -7.84 8.16 10.70
C ASP A 192 -9.33 7.91 10.39
N ASN A 193 -9.70 6.73 9.90
CA ASN A 193 -11.07 6.39 9.51
C ASN A 193 -11.74 7.36 8.52
N GLY A 194 -10.95 8.17 7.80
CA GLY A 194 -11.40 9.11 6.79
C GLY A 194 -11.97 8.45 5.52
N LYS A 195 -12.10 9.26 4.46
CA LYS A 195 -12.45 8.79 3.12
C LYS A 195 -11.35 7.90 2.55
N LEU A 196 -10.08 8.27 2.79
CA LEU A 196 -8.92 7.47 2.42
C LEU A 196 -8.83 6.24 3.32
N ARG A 197 -8.66 5.06 2.71
CA ARG A 197 -8.59 3.77 3.43
C ARG A 197 -7.20 3.17 3.42
N GLY A 198 -6.42 3.46 2.39
CA GLY A 198 -5.05 2.96 2.24
C GLY A 198 -4.44 3.41 0.93
N ILE A 199 -3.24 2.90 0.67
CA ILE A 199 -2.58 3.07 -0.61
C ILE A 199 -2.03 1.75 -1.13
N PHE A 200 -1.91 1.67 -2.45
CA PHE A 200 -1.06 0.74 -3.17
C PHE A 200 0.00 1.53 -3.94
N VAL A 201 1.25 1.08 -3.90
CA VAL A 201 2.33 1.61 -4.73
C VAL A 201 2.85 0.50 -5.62
N PHE A 202 2.71 0.70 -6.93
CA PHE A 202 3.12 -0.25 -7.95
C PHE A 202 4.43 0.17 -8.61
N ARG A 203 5.29 -0.80 -8.86
CA ARG A 203 6.47 -0.67 -9.70
C ARG A 203 6.24 -1.50 -10.96
N VAL A 204 5.66 -0.89 -11.97
CA VAL A 204 5.22 -1.49 -13.23
C VAL A 204 5.53 -0.54 -14.39
N GLY A 205 5.36 -1.01 -15.62
CA GLY A 205 5.71 -0.25 -16.82
C GLY A 205 4.72 0.84 -17.21
N SER A 206 3.46 0.79 -16.72
CA SER A 206 2.43 1.75 -17.09
C SER A 206 1.32 1.89 -16.04
N LEU A 207 0.60 2.99 -16.09
CA LEU A 207 -0.58 3.22 -15.25
C LEU A 207 -1.68 2.18 -15.55
N GLU A 208 -1.81 1.76 -16.79
CA GLU A 208 -2.78 0.73 -17.20
C GLU A 208 -2.46 -0.63 -16.57
N GLU A 209 -1.18 -1.01 -16.53
CA GLU A 209 -0.75 -2.22 -15.83
C GLU A 209 -1.08 -2.13 -14.34
N ALA A 210 -0.82 -0.98 -13.69
CA ALA A 210 -1.16 -0.76 -12.29
C ALA A 210 -2.67 -0.90 -12.06
N ARG A 211 -3.52 -0.32 -12.93
CA ARG A 211 -4.99 -0.46 -12.87
C ARG A 211 -5.41 -1.91 -12.96
N THR A 212 -4.97 -2.60 -14.00
CA THR A 212 -5.31 -4.01 -14.22
C THR A 212 -5.00 -4.88 -13.00
N LEU A 213 -3.84 -4.66 -12.38
CA LEU A 213 -3.44 -5.38 -11.17
C LEU A 213 -4.30 -5.02 -9.95
N ALA A 214 -4.53 -3.74 -9.72
CA ALA A 214 -5.31 -3.27 -8.57
C ALA A 214 -6.79 -3.68 -8.65
N GLU A 215 -7.37 -3.72 -9.84
CA GLU A 215 -8.76 -4.15 -10.10
C GLU A 215 -8.96 -5.66 -9.88
N THR A 216 -7.89 -6.45 -9.68
CA THR A 216 -8.02 -7.82 -9.22
C THR A 216 -8.44 -7.93 -7.76
N ASP A 217 -8.39 -6.83 -7.00
CA ASP A 217 -8.65 -6.82 -5.56
C ASP A 217 -10.12 -7.14 -5.23
N PRO A 218 -10.39 -8.15 -4.38
CA PRO A 218 -11.75 -8.54 -4.04
C PRO A 218 -12.57 -7.44 -3.36
N ALA A 219 -11.95 -6.54 -2.58
CA ALA A 219 -12.66 -5.45 -1.93
C ALA A 219 -13.05 -4.35 -2.94
N VAL A 220 -12.24 -4.16 -3.99
CA VAL A 220 -12.57 -3.29 -5.12
C VAL A 220 -13.70 -3.89 -5.94
N ARG A 221 -13.60 -5.17 -6.30
CA ARG A 221 -14.64 -5.88 -7.07
C ARG A 221 -15.99 -5.94 -6.34
N ALA A 222 -15.95 -6.03 -5.02
CA ALA A 222 -17.16 -6.00 -4.18
C ALA A 222 -17.75 -4.58 -4.05
N GLY A 223 -17.09 -3.52 -4.57
CA GLY A 223 -17.51 -2.13 -4.43
C GLY A 223 -17.33 -1.55 -3.02
N ARG A 224 -16.60 -2.25 -2.13
CA ARG A 224 -16.28 -1.74 -0.79
C ARG A 224 -15.15 -0.72 -0.82
N LEU A 225 -14.21 -0.88 -1.77
CA LEU A 225 -13.16 0.08 -2.05
C LEU A 225 -13.29 0.57 -3.49
N ALA A 226 -12.89 1.83 -3.71
CA ALA A 226 -12.67 2.41 -5.02
C ALA A 226 -11.22 2.90 -5.10
N LEU A 227 -10.73 3.10 -6.32
CA LEU A 227 -9.33 3.41 -6.59
C LEU A 227 -9.20 4.76 -7.30
N ILE A 228 -8.26 5.58 -6.83
CA ILE A 228 -7.84 6.81 -7.51
C ILE A 228 -6.34 6.68 -7.79
N PHE A 229 -5.97 6.71 -9.07
CA PHE A 229 -4.60 6.45 -9.50
C PHE A 229 -3.88 7.72 -9.86
N HIS A 230 -2.57 7.74 -9.52
CA HIS A 230 -1.67 8.83 -9.88
C HIS A 230 -0.29 8.30 -10.28
N PRO A 231 0.30 8.82 -11.38
CA PRO A 231 1.73 8.74 -11.58
C PRO A 231 2.44 9.54 -10.48
N TRP A 232 3.35 8.89 -9.78
CA TRP A 232 4.08 9.47 -8.65
C TRP A 232 5.57 9.35 -8.86
N MET A 233 6.26 10.49 -8.91
CA MET A 233 7.71 10.52 -8.98
C MET A 233 8.28 10.30 -7.59
N VAL A 234 9.12 9.27 -7.44
CA VAL A 234 9.75 8.91 -6.16
C VAL A 234 11.27 8.85 -6.32
N PRO A 235 12.06 9.07 -5.25
CA PRO A 235 13.49 8.91 -5.33
C PRO A 235 13.91 7.49 -5.75
N GLU A 236 14.91 7.37 -6.60
CA GLU A 236 15.45 6.06 -6.99
C GLU A 236 15.98 5.30 -5.78
N GLY A 237 15.71 4.00 -5.72
CA GLY A 237 16.19 3.10 -4.69
C GLY A 237 15.41 3.11 -3.38
N VAL A 238 14.39 4.01 -3.19
CA VAL A 238 13.56 4.01 -1.96
C VAL A 238 12.57 2.86 -1.91
N LEU A 239 12.06 2.42 -3.05
CA LEU A 239 11.14 1.29 -3.13
C LEU A 239 11.90 -0.04 -3.15
N PRO A 240 11.37 -1.12 -2.48
CA PRO A 240 12.01 -2.43 -2.40
C PRO A 240 12.18 -3.14 -3.74
#